data_238048171b4b2c81e70b109deb582bf6
#
_entry.id   238048171b4b2c81e70b109deb582bf6
#
_cell.length_a   1.000
_cell.length_b   1.000
_cell.length_c   1.000
_cell.angle_alpha   90.00
_cell.angle_beta   90.00
_cell.angle_gamma   90.00
#
_symmetry.space_group_name_H-M   'P 1'
#
loop_
_entity.id
_entity.type
_entity.pdbx_description
1 polymer ?
#
loop_
_entity_poly.entity_id
_entity_poly.type
_entity_poly.pdbx_seq_one_letter_code
_entity_poly.pdbx_strand_id
1 'polypeptide(L)'
;VVSRAIFDYKQKTGLEVYLDLSSFESKHFQNRFPSIYFNMKNIGYDLPQTRIPISPAFHYAMGGIRTDMHGQVLHVKDLYAIGEAAHTGVHGANRLASNSLLEGLVFSQRVAMHLHATLHTSKKMLSFSEEEAVLVLENDKILKNELRDLMWCYAGIVRKEEGLQKALK
;
A
#
# COMPACT_ATOMS: atom_id res chain seq x y z
N VAL A 1 -1.92 15.53 -7.39
CA VAL A 1 -2.84 16.65 -7.65
C VAL A 1 -4.28 16.16 -7.54
N VAL A 2 -4.72 15.16 -8.33
CA VAL A 2 -6.12 14.69 -8.40
C VAL A 2 -6.65 14.23 -7.03
N SER A 3 -5.93 13.37 -6.32
CA SER A 3 -6.36 12.85 -5.00
C SER A 3 -6.60 13.96 -3.97
N ARG A 4 -5.76 15.01 -3.96
CA ARG A 4 -5.97 16.17 -3.10
C ARG A 4 -7.21 16.97 -3.49
N ALA A 5 -7.42 17.17 -4.79
CA ALA A 5 -8.59 17.89 -5.28
C ALA A 5 -9.91 17.17 -4.92
N ILE A 6 -9.95 15.84 -5.07
CA ILE A 6 -11.10 15.02 -4.67
C ILE A 6 -11.31 15.13 -3.15
N PHE A 7 -10.25 14.98 -2.36
CA PHE A 7 -10.30 15.09 -0.92
C PHE A 7 -10.84 16.46 -0.47
N ASP A 8 -10.25 17.54 -0.98
CA ASP A 8 -10.65 18.92 -0.66
C ASP A 8 -12.09 19.20 -1.06
N TYR A 9 -12.53 18.70 -2.22
CA TYR A 9 -13.91 18.86 -2.67
C TYR A 9 -14.89 18.16 -1.73
N LYS A 10 -14.64 16.88 -1.40
CA LYS A 10 -15.48 16.13 -0.46
C LYS A 10 -15.53 16.77 0.93
N GLN A 11 -14.39 17.25 1.43
CA GLN A 11 -14.35 17.95 2.73
C GLN A 11 -15.15 19.27 2.74
N LYS A 12 -15.10 20.03 1.66
CA LYS A 12 -15.78 21.33 1.57
C LYS A 12 -17.27 21.23 1.31
N THR A 13 -17.69 20.24 0.54
CA THR A 13 -19.07 20.16 0.04
C THR A 13 -19.90 19.06 0.68
N GLY A 14 -19.27 18.03 1.24
CA GLY A 14 -19.94 16.80 1.68
C GLY A 14 -20.46 15.93 0.52
N LEU A 15 -20.20 16.32 -0.74
CA LEU A 15 -20.71 15.62 -1.91
C LEU A 15 -19.73 14.55 -2.40
N GLU A 16 -20.29 13.50 -3.02
CA GLU A 16 -19.51 12.44 -3.64
C GLU A 16 -18.92 12.90 -4.98
N VAL A 17 -17.77 12.33 -5.32
CA VAL A 17 -17.11 12.48 -6.62
C VAL A 17 -17.25 11.18 -7.38
N TYR A 18 -17.51 11.26 -8.67
CA TYR A 18 -17.78 10.09 -9.50
C TYR A 18 -16.79 9.99 -10.66
N LEU A 19 -16.43 8.76 -11.00
CA LEU A 19 -15.79 8.43 -12.26
C LEU A 19 -16.89 8.24 -13.31
N ASP A 20 -16.82 9.04 -14.37
CA ASP A 20 -17.74 8.97 -15.51
C ASP A 20 -17.02 8.29 -16.69
N LEU A 21 -17.54 7.16 -17.12
CA LEU A 21 -17.00 6.35 -18.21
C LEU A 21 -17.92 6.36 -19.44
N SER A 22 -18.95 7.21 -19.48
CA SER A 22 -19.97 7.25 -20.52
C SER A 22 -19.43 7.54 -21.92
N SER A 23 -18.21 8.06 -22.03
CA SER A 23 -17.51 8.25 -23.31
C SER A 23 -17.03 6.94 -23.97
N PHE A 24 -17.00 5.85 -23.21
CA PHE A 24 -16.64 4.54 -23.77
C PHE A 24 -17.87 3.90 -24.45
N GLU A 25 -17.64 3.29 -25.61
CA GLU A 25 -18.61 2.38 -26.23
C GLU A 25 -18.64 1.07 -25.41
N SER A 26 -19.85 0.55 -25.09
CA SER A 26 -20.05 -0.57 -24.17
C SER A 26 -19.28 -1.84 -24.54
N LYS A 27 -19.34 -2.23 -25.80
CA LYS A 27 -18.68 -3.45 -26.29
C LYS A 27 -17.14 -3.27 -26.26
N HIS A 28 -16.67 -2.08 -26.58
CA HIS A 28 -15.24 -1.76 -26.47
C HIS A 28 -14.79 -1.82 -25.02
N PHE A 29 -15.55 -1.26 -24.08
CA PHE A 29 -15.23 -1.29 -22.65
C PHE A 29 -15.18 -2.73 -22.11
N GLN A 30 -16.17 -3.57 -22.42
CA GLN A 30 -16.22 -4.97 -22.02
C GLN A 30 -15.00 -5.77 -22.52
N ASN A 31 -14.63 -5.55 -23.77
CA ASN A 31 -13.49 -6.27 -24.37
C ASN A 31 -12.15 -5.78 -23.81
N ARG A 32 -12.03 -4.49 -23.50
CA ARG A 32 -10.78 -3.88 -23.02
C ARG A 32 -10.56 -4.10 -21.54
N PHE A 33 -11.64 -4.17 -20.73
CA PHE A 33 -11.61 -4.26 -19.28
C PHE A 33 -12.57 -5.35 -18.75
N PRO A 34 -12.45 -6.62 -19.20
CA PRO A 34 -13.45 -7.65 -18.89
C PRO A 34 -13.60 -7.91 -17.40
N SER A 35 -12.49 -8.00 -16.65
CA SER A 35 -12.54 -8.24 -15.20
C SER A 35 -13.22 -7.11 -14.43
N ILE A 36 -12.94 -5.86 -14.81
CA ILE A 36 -13.57 -4.69 -14.19
C ILE A 36 -15.07 -4.70 -14.50
N TYR A 37 -15.44 -4.93 -15.77
CA TYR A 37 -16.84 -4.99 -16.18
C TYR A 37 -17.63 -6.04 -15.36
N PHE A 38 -17.15 -7.27 -15.29
CA PHE A 38 -17.83 -8.35 -14.57
C PHE A 38 -17.91 -8.10 -13.06
N ASN A 39 -16.80 -7.68 -12.44
CA ASN A 39 -16.77 -7.42 -11.02
C ASN A 39 -17.72 -6.28 -10.62
N MET A 40 -17.73 -5.18 -11.37
CA MET A 40 -18.60 -4.05 -11.10
C MET A 40 -20.06 -4.39 -11.34
N LYS A 41 -20.38 -5.16 -12.37
CA LYS A 41 -21.73 -5.65 -12.63
C LYS A 41 -22.27 -6.51 -11.49
N ASN A 42 -21.44 -7.37 -10.90
CA ASN A 42 -21.82 -8.21 -9.77
C ASN A 42 -22.20 -7.43 -8.50
N ILE A 43 -21.69 -6.21 -8.36
CA ILE A 43 -22.02 -5.30 -7.24
C ILE A 43 -23.00 -4.19 -7.65
N GLY A 44 -23.66 -4.32 -8.81
CA GLY A 44 -24.78 -3.46 -9.23
C GLY A 44 -24.42 -2.26 -10.10
N TYR A 45 -23.18 -2.17 -10.60
CA TYR A 45 -22.79 -1.10 -11.52
C TYR A 45 -22.74 -1.60 -12.97
N ASP A 46 -23.57 -1.03 -13.84
CA ASP A 46 -23.58 -1.33 -15.27
C ASP A 46 -22.66 -0.36 -16.04
N LEU A 47 -21.41 -0.76 -16.20
CA LEU A 47 -20.39 0.04 -16.88
C LEU A 47 -20.46 -0.12 -18.40
N PRO A 48 -20.18 0.95 -19.13
CA PRO A 48 -19.68 2.28 -18.74
C PRO A 48 -20.78 3.30 -18.42
N GLN A 49 -22.06 2.93 -18.43
CA GLN A 49 -23.20 3.85 -18.30
C GLN A 49 -23.40 4.37 -16.86
N THR A 50 -23.11 3.53 -15.87
CA THR A 50 -23.27 3.91 -14.47
C THR A 50 -22.02 4.64 -13.97
N ARG A 51 -22.19 5.80 -13.36
CA ARG A 51 -21.11 6.51 -12.67
C ARG A 51 -20.70 5.78 -11.39
N ILE A 52 -19.40 5.70 -11.14
CA ILE A 52 -18.83 5.02 -9.97
C ILE A 52 -18.39 6.06 -8.95
N PRO A 53 -18.88 6.01 -7.69
CA PRO A 53 -18.35 6.88 -6.65
C PRO A 53 -16.89 6.53 -6.38
N ILE A 54 -16.04 7.56 -6.31
CA ILE A 54 -14.61 7.41 -6.06
C ILE A 54 -14.16 8.20 -4.84
N SER A 55 -13.16 7.68 -4.17
CA SER A 55 -12.49 8.36 -3.07
C SER A 55 -11.00 8.03 -3.10
N PRO A 56 -10.13 8.97 -2.71
CA PRO A 56 -8.73 8.64 -2.49
C PRO A 56 -8.62 7.58 -1.40
N ALA A 57 -7.64 6.71 -1.54
CA ALA A 57 -7.34 5.69 -0.54
C ALA A 57 -5.83 5.46 -0.46
N PHE A 58 -5.36 4.91 0.66
CA PHE A 58 -4.01 4.39 0.73
C PHE A 58 -3.86 3.20 -0.20
N HIS A 59 -2.76 3.15 -0.91
CA HIS A 59 -2.49 2.11 -1.89
C HIS A 59 -1.18 1.37 -1.61
N TYR A 60 -0.17 2.03 -1.02
CA TYR A 60 1.16 1.50 -0.84
C TYR A 60 1.82 2.10 0.41
N ALA A 61 2.48 1.25 1.22
CA ALA A 61 3.27 1.69 2.36
C ALA A 61 4.72 1.95 1.91
N MET A 62 5.20 3.20 2.07
CA MET A 62 6.60 3.56 1.77
C MET A 62 7.55 3.29 2.94
N GLY A 63 7.02 3.05 4.14
CA GLY A 63 7.73 2.61 5.32
C GLY A 63 8.02 1.13 5.29
N GLY A 64 8.52 0.59 6.40
CA GLY A 64 8.81 -0.84 6.52
C GLY A 64 10.13 -1.10 7.22
N ILE A 65 10.65 -2.30 7.05
CA ILE A 65 11.93 -2.74 7.62
C ILE A 65 13.06 -2.00 6.90
N ARG A 66 13.85 -1.26 7.65
CA ARG A 66 14.93 -0.45 7.11
C ARG A 66 16.07 -1.30 6.60
N THR A 67 16.46 -1.13 5.33
CA THR A 67 17.50 -1.91 4.68
C THR A 67 18.58 -1.02 4.06
N ASP A 68 19.75 -1.62 3.81
CA ASP A 68 20.78 -1.03 2.99
C ASP A 68 20.49 -1.24 1.49
N MET A 69 21.43 -0.83 0.64
CA MET A 69 21.29 -0.97 -0.83
C MET A 69 21.42 -2.41 -1.35
N HIS A 70 21.73 -3.38 -0.50
CA HIS A 70 21.72 -4.80 -0.82
C HIS A 70 20.49 -5.51 -0.28
N GLY A 71 19.54 -4.76 0.31
CA GLY A 71 18.33 -5.31 0.94
C GLY A 71 18.56 -5.94 2.30
N GLN A 72 19.77 -5.87 2.87
CA GLN A 72 20.06 -6.35 4.21
C GLN A 72 19.48 -5.41 5.26
N VAL A 73 18.83 -5.96 6.28
CA VAL A 73 18.24 -5.19 7.38
C VAL A 73 19.35 -4.51 8.19
N LEU A 74 19.19 -3.21 8.45
CA LEU A 74 20.20 -2.46 9.19
C LEU A 74 20.33 -3.00 10.62
N HIS A 75 21.57 -3.20 11.03
CA HIS A 75 21.95 -3.70 12.36
C HIS A 75 21.52 -5.15 12.67
N VAL A 76 20.99 -5.89 11.69
CA VAL A 76 20.65 -7.31 11.82
C VAL A 76 21.38 -8.11 10.76
N LYS A 77 22.24 -9.01 11.22
CA LYS A 77 23.02 -9.87 10.33
C LYS A 77 22.14 -10.96 9.72
N ASP A 78 22.37 -11.27 8.43
CA ASP A 78 21.73 -12.36 7.71
C ASP A 78 20.18 -12.26 7.59
N LEU A 79 19.60 -11.08 7.81
CA LEU A 79 18.19 -10.79 7.59
C LEU A 79 18.04 -9.80 6.45
N TYR A 80 17.11 -10.09 5.53
CA TYR A 80 16.86 -9.29 4.33
C TYR A 80 15.37 -8.97 4.22
N ALA A 81 15.05 -7.79 3.67
CA ALA A 81 13.69 -7.39 3.33
C ALA A 81 13.68 -6.72 1.96
N ILE A 82 12.65 -7.01 1.16
CA ILE A 82 12.45 -6.49 -0.19
C ILE A 82 10.98 -6.15 -0.45
N GLY A 83 10.73 -5.36 -1.49
CA GLY A 83 9.40 -4.95 -1.89
C GLY A 83 8.72 -4.08 -0.82
N GLU A 84 7.41 -4.16 -0.73
CA GLU A 84 6.61 -3.30 0.16
C GLU A 84 6.91 -3.50 1.66
N ALA A 85 7.47 -4.65 2.04
CA ALA A 85 7.90 -4.90 3.42
C ALA A 85 9.15 -4.12 3.81
N ALA A 86 9.94 -3.64 2.83
CA ALA A 86 11.21 -2.96 3.03
C ALA A 86 11.05 -1.43 3.00
N HIS A 87 11.85 -0.75 3.82
CA HIS A 87 12.12 0.67 3.67
C HIS A 87 13.52 0.86 3.08
N THR A 88 13.61 0.85 1.78
CA THR A 88 14.85 1.08 1.02
C THR A 88 15.20 2.56 0.89
N GLY A 89 14.24 3.45 1.13
CA GLY A 89 14.36 4.90 0.96
C GLY A 89 14.12 5.42 -0.47
N VAL A 90 14.00 4.55 -1.48
CA VAL A 90 13.87 4.98 -2.89
C VAL A 90 12.57 5.73 -3.20
N HIS A 91 11.54 5.55 -2.39
CA HIS A 91 10.23 6.21 -2.59
C HIS A 91 10.09 7.54 -1.86
N GLY A 92 10.97 7.84 -0.90
CA GLY A 92 10.81 9.01 -0.06
C GLY A 92 9.46 9.03 0.65
N ALA A 93 8.81 10.18 0.69
CA ALA A 93 7.52 10.34 1.35
C ALA A 93 6.32 9.92 0.50
N ASN A 94 6.51 9.71 -0.81
CA ASN A 94 5.42 9.31 -1.71
C ASN A 94 5.95 8.62 -2.96
N ARG A 95 5.55 7.38 -3.16
CA ARG A 95 5.98 6.56 -4.29
C ARG A 95 5.47 7.10 -5.64
N LEU A 96 6.37 7.18 -6.62
CA LEU A 96 5.97 7.39 -8.01
C LEU A 96 5.24 6.15 -8.54
N ALA A 97 4.19 6.36 -9.33
CA ALA A 97 3.36 5.29 -9.88
C ALA A 97 4.21 4.18 -10.53
N SER A 98 3.83 2.94 -10.30
CA SER A 98 4.45 1.69 -10.81
C SER A 98 5.86 1.37 -10.29
N ASN A 99 6.54 2.25 -9.56
CA ASN A 99 7.89 2.01 -9.07
C ASN A 99 8.00 0.91 -8.00
N SER A 100 6.91 0.51 -7.36
CA SER A 100 6.92 -0.59 -6.39
C SER A 100 7.34 -1.93 -7.00
N LEU A 101 6.87 -2.23 -8.22
CA LEU A 101 7.27 -3.45 -8.92
C LEU A 101 8.74 -3.41 -9.33
N LEU A 102 9.21 -2.25 -9.78
CA LEU A 102 10.63 -2.05 -10.15
C LEU A 102 11.53 -2.17 -8.91
N GLU A 103 11.14 -1.59 -7.78
CA GLU A 103 11.86 -1.76 -6.51
C GLU A 103 11.98 -3.24 -6.14
N GLY A 104 10.86 -3.97 -6.12
CA GLY A 104 10.85 -5.39 -5.82
C GLY A 104 11.81 -6.19 -6.70
N LEU A 105 11.79 -5.96 -8.01
CA LEU A 105 12.68 -6.64 -8.97
C LEU A 105 14.15 -6.29 -8.75
N VAL A 106 14.49 -5.01 -8.63
CA VAL A 106 15.88 -4.55 -8.48
C VAL A 106 16.47 -5.03 -7.15
N PHE A 107 15.74 -4.88 -6.05
CA PHE A 107 16.25 -5.29 -4.74
C PHE A 107 16.29 -6.81 -4.59
N SER A 108 15.36 -7.57 -5.19
CA SER A 108 15.48 -9.04 -5.24
C SER A 108 16.75 -9.48 -5.92
N GLN A 109 17.11 -8.87 -7.05
CA GLN A 109 18.35 -9.16 -7.76
C GLN A 109 19.58 -8.81 -6.90
N ARG A 110 19.56 -7.63 -6.24
CA ARG A 110 20.67 -7.20 -5.37
C ARG A 110 20.88 -8.14 -4.19
N VAL A 111 19.78 -8.56 -3.53
CA VAL A 111 19.84 -9.56 -2.46
C VAL A 111 20.41 -10.88 -2.95
N ALA A 112 19.94 -11.37 -4.11
CA ALA A 112 20.44 -12.62 -4.67
C ALA A 112 21.94 -12.57 -4.97
N MET A 113 22.42 -11.48 -5.56
CA MET A 113 23.85 -11.27 -5.84
C MET A 113 24.67 -11.17 -4.54
N HIS A 114 24.18 -10.45 -3.55
CA HIS A 114 24.83 -10.31 -2.25
C HIS A 114 24.91 -11.65 -1.52
N LEU A 115 23.81 -12.38 -1.46
CA LEU A 115 23.78 -13.73 -0.87
C LEU A 115 24.72 -14.68 -1.59
N HIS A 116 24.75 -14.69 -2.92
CA HIS A 116 25.68 -15.53 -3.68
C HIS A 116 27.14 -15.24 -3.34
N ALA A 117 27.49 -13.98 -3.10
CA ALA A 117 28.85 -13.57 -2.76
C ALA A 117 29.23 -13.84 -1.29
N THR A 118 28.25 -13.85 -0.37
CA THR A 118 28.51 -13.85 1.09
C THR A 118 28.06 -15.11 1.80
N LEU A 119 27.22 -15.94 1.17
CA LEU A 119 26.67 -17.16 1.78
C LEU A 119 27.76 -18.21 1.94
N HIS A 120 28.27 -18.31 3.15
CA HIS A 120 29.00 -19.49 3.59
C HIS A 120 27.98 -20.49 4.15
N THR A 121 27.96 -21.69 3.61
CA THR A 121 27.06 -22.78 4.05
C THR A 121 27.07 -22.95 5.57
N SER A 122 26.14 -22.34 6.26
CA SER A 122 25.91 -22.58 7.68
C SER A 122 24.97 -23.78 7.84
N LYS A 123 25.46 -24.83 8.50
CA LYS A 123 24.65 -26.04 8.80
C LYS A 123 23.76 -25.86 10.02
N LYS A 124 23.65 -24.67 10.59
CA LYS A 124 22.86 -24.44 11.81
C LYS A 124 21.41 -24.19 11.43
N MET A 125 20.57 -25.21 11.53
CA MET A 125 19.13 -25.03 11.48
C MET A 125 18.68 -24.27 12.75
N LEU A 126 17.96 -23.17 12.57
CA LEU A 126 17.25 -22.51 13.66
C LEU A 126 15.98 -23.32 13.95
N SER A 127 15.83 -23.78 15.19
CA SER A 127 14.54 -24.30 15.65
C SER A 127 13.67 -23.12 16.05
N PHE A 128 12.51 -22.99 15.43
CA PHE A 128 11.50 -22.04 15.84
C PHE A 128 10.55 -22.75 16.79
N SER A 129 10.27 -22.15 17.96
CA SER A 129 9.13 -22.53 18.77
C SER A 129 7.84 -22.06 18.06
N GLU A 130 6.81 -22.89 18.05
CA GLU A 130 5.48 -22.43 17.64
C GLU A 130 5.08 -21.29 18.57
N GLU A 131 4.91 -20.08 18.02
CA GLU A 131 4.32 -18.98 18.77
C GLU A 131 2.85 -19.30 19.01
N GLU A 132 2.40 -19.14 20.27
CA GLU A 132 0.98 -19.22 20.60
C GLU A 132 0.21 -18.22 19.73
N ALA A 133 -0.87 -18.68 19.11
CA ALA A 133 -1.74 -17.84 18.29
C ALA A 133 -2.26 -16.68 19.14
N VAL A 134 -1.92 -15.46 18.78
CA VAL A 134 -2.43 -14.26 19.44
C VAL A 134 -3.93 -14.18 19.25
N LEU A 135 -4.70 -14.32 20.33
CA LEU A 135 -6.15 -14.14 20.31
C LEU A 135 -6.48 -12.68 20.05
N VAL A 136 -7.15 -12.41 18.92
CA VAL A 136 -7.66 -11.07 18.61
C VAL A 136 -8.87 -10.80 19.50
N LEU A 137 -8.74 -9.87 20.45
CA LEU A 137 -9.80 -9.45 21.33
C LEU A 137 -10.77 -8.46 20.66
N GLU A 138 -11.99 -8.35 21.17
CA GLU A 138 -13.00 -7.39 20.68
C GLU A 138 -12.47 -5.94 20.71
N ASN A 139 -11.76 -5.58 21.79
CA ASN A 139 -11.12 -4.27 21.92
C ASN A 139 -10.07 -3.97 20.83
N ASP A 140 -9.42 -5.00 20.27
CA ASP A 140 -8.43 -4.81 19.20
C ASP A 140 -9.09 -4.31 17.92
N LYS A 141 -10.35 -4.69 17.67
CA LYS A 141 -11.12 -4.20 16.52
C LYS A 141 -11.46 -2.73 16.66
N ILE A 142 -11.83 -2.30 17.88
CA ILE A 142 -12.14 -0.89 18.20
C ILE A 142 -10.86 -0.06 18.02
N LEU A 143 -9.77 -0.45 18.66
CA LEU A 143 -8.47 0.22 18.55
C LEU A 143 -7.96 0.28 17.10
N LYS A 144 -8.18 -0.77 16.33
CA LYS A 144 -7.82 -0.80 14.90
C LYS A 144 -8.60 0.22 14.08
N ASN A 145 -9.88 0.43 14.36
CA ASN A 145 -10.69 1.41 13.67
C ASN A 145 -10.30 2.84 14.09
N GLU A 146 -10.10 3.08 15.38
CA GLU A 146 -9.61 4.36 15.89
C GLU A 146 -8.26 4.72 15.28
N LEU A 147 -7.32 3.76 15.21
CA LEU A 147 -6.03 3.95 14.56
C LEU A 147 -6.18 4.30 13.07
N ARG A 148 -7.07 3.63 12.36
CA ARG A 148 -7.34 3.91 10.95
C ARG A 148 -7.86 5.33 10.73
N ASP A 149 -8.80 5.75 11.57
CA ASP A 149 -9.40 7.09 11.50
C ASP A 149 -8.36 8.16 11.84
N LEU A 150 -7.58 7.95 12.87
CA LEU A 150 -6.48 8.82 13.27
C LEU A 150 -5.44 8.97 12.15
N MET A 151 -4.98 7.85 11.59
CA MET A 151 -4.03 7.85 10.48
C MET A 151 -4.61 8.49 9.22
N TRP A 152 -5.89 8.25 8.92
CA TRP A 152 -6.56 8.90 7.81
C TRP A 152 -6.64 10.41 7.96
N CYS A 153 -7.04 10.89 9.14
CA CYS A 153 -7.20 12.31 9.42
C CYS A 153 -5.88 13.08 9.43
N TYR A 154 -4.83 12.51 10.02
CA TYR A 154 -3.59 13.24 10.31
C TYR A 154 -2.39 12.85 9.45
N ALA A 155 -2.33 11.61 8.97
CA ALA A 155 -1.25 11.10 8.14
C ALA A 155 -1.70 10.69 6.72
N GLY A 156 -2.96 11.01 6.35
CA GLY A 156 -3.58 10.64 5.08
C GLY A 156 -3.16 11.47 3.86
N ILE A 157 -4.14 11.99 3.16
CA ILE A 157 -3.96 12.67 1.86
C ILE A 157 -3.25 14.02 2.02
N VAL A 158 -3.60 14.77 3.06
CA VAL A 158 -2.97 16.06 3.39
C VAL A 158 -2.24 15.94 4.72
N ARG A 159 -0.93 16.03 4.68
CA ARG A 159 -0.05 15.90 5.86
C ARG A 159 0.51 17.25 6.24
N LYS A 160 0.34 17.63 7.50
CA LYS A 160 0.90 18.82 8.12
C LYS A 160 1.63 18.41 9.39
N GLU A 161 2.66 19.15 9.77
CA GLU A 161 3.46 18.88 10.96
C GLU A 161 2.60 18.67 12.21
N GLU A 162 1.67 19.58 12.48
CA GLU A 162 0.74 19.50 13.63
C GLU A 162 -0.09 18.22 13.64
N GLY A 163 -0.56 17.75 12.44
CA GLY A 163 -1.30 16.52 12.30
C GLY A 163 -0.43 15.29 12.56
N LEU A 164 0.77 15.27 11.98
CA LEU A 164 1.72 14.17 12.19
C LEU A 164 2.12 14.04 13.65
N GLN A 165 2.33 15.15 14.36
CA GLN A 165 2.60 15.16 15.80
C GLN A 165 1.42 14.62 16.64
N LYS A 166 0.18 14.84 16.20
CA LYS A 166 -1.01 14.24 16.83
C LYS A 166 -1.10 12.74 16.58
N ALA A 167 -0.72 12.28 15.39
CA ALA A 167 -0.73 10.86 15.06
C ALA A 167 0.32 10.04 15.83
N LEU A 168 1.36 10.68 16.35
CA LEU A 168 2.41 10.05 17.14
C LEU A 168 2.11 9.95 18.66
N LYS A 169 1.08 10.64 19.14
CA LYS A 169 0.65 10.64 20.55
C LYS A 169 -0.48 9.64 20.76
#